data_f882ee80a55c7dcb0d50818590769920
#
_entry.id   f882ee80a55c7dcb0d50818590769920
#
_cell.length_a   1.000
_cell.length_b   1.000
_cell.length_c   1.000
_cell.angle_alpha   90.00
_cell.angle_beta   90.00
_cell.angle_gamma   90.00
#
_symmetry.space_group_name_H-M   'P 1'
#
loop_
_entity.id
_entity.type
_entity.pdbx_description
1 polymer ?
#
loop_
_entity_poly.entity_id
_entity_poly.type
_entity_poly.pdbx_seq_one_letter_code
_entity_poly.pdbx_strand_id
1 'polypeptide(L)'
;MPMKTSMPYQFLAAWMSVVCYLPPIYLFTDAHLLPKWYLCLLGVAVTGALAAVALWHGRQNWWDGETLSFVCKVFTLTTAFECLWVVVCIVREGLRQGGEVGTLDNPAELSLHLCVVLPMTGWLLVHSEGRSWRLAYGAAAVLSAVVLWLTQSRTGLICLALYGIIGLWLVVRRYIHRKLLRWGIYGVTVVVLLAGTSAYVTFRKTDSTSGRSFILSRSWELVKEHPIIGHGHRGFEREYMLRQADFFREHPDSEYAVLADEIRHPLNEFLYVWVNYGVAAPVALLLLLLLPLWRWLRGDRKMSPFLLSMTVLLVFSCFSYPFYYPIAWLTVGVSVLYAVRRTLHCWQQRKVFPYLLSVLSLTVIAFTMNDALHEHGWYRAYRHSFREDSALMEYEDLYPYFRRNHVFLYSYAMASFKRKDLDRAKVVIDECGPLWSGYNRELLAGDICYYMEEYPDAITHYEMAQAMCPVRFAPLEGLYKVYDATGDTLHLKEIAAQIATKQVKVNSSDVMRIKRRCR
;
A
#
# COMPACT_ATOMS: atom_id res chain seq x y z
N MET A 1 -3.31 -41.82 6.48
CA MET A 1 -2.81 -41.40 5.14
C MET A 1 -1.47 -40.73 5.31
N PRO A 2 -0.40 -41.14 4.63
CA PRO A 2 0.87 -40.43 4.72
C PRO A 2 0.70 -39.04 4.11
N MET A 3 1.02 -37.99 4.88
CA MET A 3 1.00 -36.60 4.39
C MET A 3 1.84 -36.49 3.10
N LYS A 4 1.21 -36.05 1.99
CA LYS A 4 1.97 -35.77 0.75
C LYS A 4 3.00 -34.68 1.04
N THR A 5 4.16 -34.80 0.46
CA THR A 5 5.36 -33.94 0.70
C THR A 5 5.17 -32.47 0.31
N SER A 6 4.14 -32.16 -0.51
CA SER A 6 3.73 -30.82 -0.94
C SER A 6 2.74 -30.11 -0.01
N MET A 7 2.25 -30.80 1.05
CA MET A 7 1.18 -30.31 1.92
C MET A 7 1.45 -28.94 2.59
N PRO A 8 2.66 -28.63 3.09
CA PRO A 8 2.91 -27.32 3.69
C PRO A 8 2.71 -26.14 2.71
N TYR A 9 3.13 -26.28 1.45
CA TYR A 9 2.96 -25.24 0.44
C TYR A 9 1.50 -25.11 -0.03
N GLN A 10 0.79 -26.22 -0.10
CA GLN A 10 -0.64 -26.22 -0.40
C GLN A 10 -1.43 -25.54 0.72
N PHE A 11 -1.09 -25.82 1.98
CA PHE A 11 -1.65 -25.12 3.13
C PHE A 11 -1.38 -23.61 3.05
N LEU A 12 -0.12 -23.21 2.81
CA LEU A 12 0.24 -21.80 2.68
C LEU A 12 -0.59 -21.11 1.59
N ALA A 13 -0.65 -21.71 0.40
CA ALA A 13 -1.39 -21.13 -0.71
C ALA A 13 -2.89 -20.97 -0.40
N ALA A 14 -3.51 -21.99 0.20
CA ALA A 14 -4.92 -21.94 0.61
C ALA A 14 -5.16 -20.89 1.68
N TRP A 15 -4.34 -20.89 2.74
CA TRP A 15 -4.42 -19.91 3.82
C TRP A 15 -4.29 -18.48 3.29
N MET A 16 -3.24 -18.22 2.52
CA MET A 16 -2.93 -16.90 2.01
C MET A 16 -3.97 -16.36 1.04
N SER A 17 -4.50 -17.23 0.19
CA SER A 17 -5.53 -16.83 -0.76
C SER A 17 -6.83 -16.40 -0.07
N VAL A 18 -7.17 -17.02 1.06
CA VAL A 18 -8.32 -16.62 1.88
C VAL A 18 -8.02 -15.35 2.65
N VAL A 19 -6.84 -15.25 3.29
CA VAL A 19 -6.45 -14.09 4.09
C VAL A 19 -6.41 -12.79 3.28
N CYS A 20 -5.99 -12.86 2.01
CA CYS A 20 -5.98 -11.68 1.12
C CYS A 20 -7.36 -11.03 0.94
N TYR A 21 -8.44 -11.81 1.06
CA TYR A 21 -9.83 -11.36 0.87
C TYR A 21 -10.65 -11.37 2.16
N LEU A 22 -10.00 -11.29 3.32
CA LEU A 22 -10.73 -11.14 4.57
C LEU A 22 -11.41 -9.76 4.64
N PRO A 23 -12.66 -9.73 5.11
CA PRO A 23 -13.33 -8.46 5.40
C PRO A 23 -12.63 -7.74 6.56
N PRO A 24 -12.88 -6.42 6.75
CA PRO A 24 -12.30 -5.65 7.84
C PRO A 24 -12.61 -6.27 9.19
N ILE A 25 -11.60 -6.36 10.06
CA ILE A 25 -11.70 -6.87 11.42
C ILE A 25 -11.46 -5.73 12.41
N TYR A 26 -12.51 -5.20 13.00
CA TYR A 26 -12.49 -4.05 13.92
C TYR A 26 -12.00 -4.43 15.32
N LEU A 27 -10.82 -5.04 15.38
CA LEU A 27 -10.08 -5.36 16.62
C LEU A 27 -8.69 -4.71 16.63
N PHE A 28 -8.33 -3.99 15.57
CA PHE A 28 -7.04 -3.34 15.36
C PHE A 28 -7.24 -1.91 14.89
N THR A 29 -6.22 -1.07 15.03
CA THR A 29 -6.29 0.35 14.62
C THR A 29 -6.50 0.52 13.11
N ASP A 30 -5.94 -0.38 12.31
CA ASP A 30 -6.27 -0.55 10.90
C ASP A 30 -7.03 -1.87 10.72
N ALA A 31 -8.36 -1.77 10.58
CA ALA A 31 -9.23 -2.94 10.46
C ALA A 31 -9.06 -3.71 9.15
N HIS A 32 -8.57 -3.07 8.08
CA HIS A 32 -8.44 -3.68 6.75
C HIS A 32 -7.09 -4.38 6.56
N LEU A 33 -6.01 -3.78 7.02
CA LEU A 33 -4.67 -4.22 6.64
C LEU A 33 -3.97 -5.02 7.74
N LEU A 34 -3.98 -4.57 9.00
CA LEU A 34 -3.27 -5.26 10.09
C LEU A 34 -3.71 -6.70 10.30
N PRO A 35 -5.01 -7.06 10.31
CA PRO A 35 -5.43 -8.45 10.43
C PRO A 35 -4.87 -9.33 9.31
N LYS A 36 -4.84 -8.83 8.08
CA LYS A 36 -4.29 -9.56 6.93
C LYS A 36 -2.78 -9.79 7.12
N TRP A 37 -2.02 -8.78 7.58
CA TRP A 37 -0.60 -8.92 7.85
C TRP A 37 -0.30 -9.94 8.95
N TYR A 38 -1.00 -9.88 10.09
CA TYR A 38 -0.81 -10.82 11.19
C TYR A 38 -1.11 -12.25 10.75
N LEU A 39 -2.22 -12.46 10.08
CA LEU A 39 -2.61 -13.79 9.58
C LEU A 39 -1.67 -14.30 8.47
N CYS A 40 -1.14 -13.41 7.63
CA CYS A 40 -0.11 -13.78 6.66
C CYS A 40 1.17 -14.25 7.34
N LEU A 41 1.69 -13.50 8.32
CA LEU A 41 2.88 -13.87 9.07
C LEU A 41 2.70 -15.21 9.82
N LEU A 42 1.55 -15.39 10.47
CA LEU A 42 1.21 -16.66 11.11
C LEU A 42 1.14 -17.81 10.11
N GLY A 43 0.53 -17.61 8.95
CA GLY A 43 0.45 -18.62 7.89
C GLY A 43 1.84 -19.02 7.38
N VAL A 44 2.75 -18.06 7.16
CA VAL A 44 4.16 -18.33 6.79
C VAL A 44 4.86 -19.13 7.88
N ALA A 45 4.72 -18.73 9.14
CA ALA A 45 5.37 -19.38 10.27
C ALA A 45 4.84 -20.80 10.51
N VAL A 46 3.53 -21.02 10.48
CA VAL A 46 2.92 -22.34 10.58
C VAL A 46 3.38 -23.24 9.43
N THR A 47 3.44 -22.70 8.20
CA THR A 47 3.99 -23.43 7.05
C THR A 47 5.44 -23.84 7.27
N GLY A 48 6.26 -22.95 7.81
CA GLY A 48 7.66 -23.25 8.17
C GLY A 48 7.76 -24.38 9.20
N ALA A 49 6.92 -24.33 10.24
CA ALA A 49 6.87 -25.38 11.27
C ALA A 49 6.43 -26.75 10.69
N LEU A 50 5.36 -26.77 9.88
CA LEU A 50 4.92 -27.99 9.18
C LEU A 50 6.01 -28.53 8.25
N ALA A 51 6.73 -27.63 7.60
CA ALA A 51 7.84 -27.97 6.75
C ALA A 51 9.02 -28.60 7.53
N ALA A 52 9.36 -28.04 8.69
CA ALA A 52 10.39 -28.60 9.57
C ALA A 52 10.00 -30.01 10.05
N VAL A 53 8.76 -30.22 10.48
CA VAL A 53 8.24 -31.54 10.86
C VAL A 53 8.33 -32.54 9.72
N ALA A 54 7.95 -32.12 8.49
CA ALA A 54 8.06 -32.99 7.31
C ALA A 54 9.52 -33.41 7.03
N LEU A 55 10.47 -32.48 7.19
CA LEU A 55 11.92 -32.78 7.04
C LEU A 55 12.45 -33.75 8.10
N TRP A 56 12.05 -33.62 9.36
CA TRP A 56 12.42 -34.57 10.40
C TRP A 56 11.98 -36.00 10.08
N HIS A 57 10.85 -36.16 9.37
CA HIS A 57 10.38 -37.47 8.92
C HIS A 57 10.99 -37.91 7.57
N GLY A 58 12.08 -37.28 7.12
CA GLY A 58 12.82 -37.65 5.92
C GLY A 58 12.11 -37.34 4.59
N ARG A 59 11.10 -36.47 4.60
CA ARG A 59 10.31 -36.11 3.42
C ARG A 59 10.96 -34.92 2.69
N GLN A 60 11.53 -35.19 1.49
CA GLN A 60 12.39 -34.23 0.80
C GLN A 60 11.78 -33.53 -0.43
N ASN A 61 10.62 -33.95 -0.93
CA ASN A 61 10.03 -33.41 -2.16
C ASN A 61 8.92 -32.41 -1.86
N TRP A 62 9.20 -31.12 -2.05
CA TRP A 62 8.37 -30.04 -1.55
C TRP A 62 7.59 -29.31 -2.63
N TRP A 63 8.13 -29.24 -3.85
CA TRP A 63 7.50 -28.47 -4.92
C TRP A 63 7.47 -29.28 -6.22
N ASP A 64 6.31 -29.78 -6.56
CA ASP A 64 6.03 -30.50 -7.80
C ASP A 64 5.09 -29.71 -8.73
N GLY A 65 4.75 -30.28 -9.88
CA GLY A 65 3.81 -29.68 -10.83
C GLY A 65 2.38 -29.62 -10.29
N GLU A 66 1.99 -30.52 -9.39
CA GLU A 66 0.67 -30.54 -8.74
C GLU A 66 0.54 -29.35 -7.80
N THR A 67 1.61 -29.02 -7.04
CA THR A 67 1.65 -27.85 -6.15
C THR A 67 1.45 -26.55 -6.92
N LEU A 68 2.12 -26.37 -8.08
CA LEU A 68 1.92 -25.20 -8.92
C LEU A 68 0.46 -25.08 -9.38
N SER A 69 -0.10 -26.19 -9.87
CA SER A 69 -1.51 -26.22 -10.30
C SER A 69 -2.45 -25.91 -9.16
N PHE A 70 -2.19 -26.43 -7.96
CA PHE A 70 -2.98 -26.17 -6.75
C PHE A 70 -2.93 -24.69 -6.38
N VAL A 71 -1.74 -24.08 -6.31
CA VAL A 71 -1.58 -22.64 -6.03
C VAL A 71 -2.41 -21.81 -7.00
N CYS A 72 -2.25 -22.04 -8.30
CA CYS A 72 -3.01 -21.31 -9.30
C CYS A 72 -4.53 -21.49 -9.15
N LYS A 73 -5.00 -22.71 -8.83
CA LYS A 73 -6.43 -23.01 -8.62
C LYS A 73 -7.01 -22.25 -7.43
N VAL A 74 -6.32 -22.27 -6.31
CA VAL A 74 -6.82 -21.66 -5.07
C VAL A 74 -6.90 -20.14 -5.24
N PHE A 75 -5.86 -19.48 -5.76
CA PHE A 75 -5.90 -18.04 -6.01
C PHE A 75 -6.97 -17.66 -7.05
N THR A 76 -7.13 -18.45 -8.11
CA THR A 76 -8.18 -18.20 -9.10
C THR A 76 -9.58 -18.32 -8.49
N LEU A 77 -9.82 -19.33 -7.65
CA LEU A 77 -11.12 -19.58 -7.02
C LEU A 77 -11.49 -18.46 -6.04
N THR A 78 -10.57 -18.09 -5.15
CA THR A 78 -10.81 -17.01 -4.17
C THR A 78 -11.00 -15.65 -4.84
N THR A 79 -10.24 -15.37 -5.89
CA THR A 79 -10.40 -14.14 -6.68
C THR A 79 -11.74 -14.13 -7.44
N ALA A 80 -12.16 -15.25 -7.99
CA ALA A 80 -13.48 -15.33 -8.65
C ALA A 80 -14.62 -15.11 -7.65
N PHE A 81 -14.49 -15.64 -6.43
CA PHE A 81 -15.46 -15.40 -5.35
C PHE A 81 -15.51 -13.90 -4.97
N GLU A 82 -14.35 -13.26 -4.80
CA GLU A 82 -14.27 -11.83 -4.53
C GLU A 82 -14.92 -11.00 -5.65
N CYS A 83 -14.64 -11.35 -6.91
CA CYS A 83 -15.29 -10.68 -8.04
C CYS A 83 -16.81 -10.77 -8.01
N LEU A 84 -17.35 -11.95 -7.66
CA LEU A 84 -18.80 -12.13 -7.49
C LEU A 84 -19.34 -11.29 -6.35
N TRP A 85 -18.61 -11.23 -5.24
CA TRP A 85 -18.97 -10.39 -4.10
C TRP A 85 -18.98 -8.90 -4.45
N VAL A 86 -17.96 -8.42 -5.16
CA VAL A 86 -17.90 -7.04 -5.68
C VAL A 86 -19.11 -6.74 -6.57
N VAL A 87 -19.49 -7.66 -7.47
CA VAL A 87 -20.69 -7.48 -8.30
C VAL A 87 -21.95 -7.36 -7.45
N VAL A 88 -22.09 -8.20 -6.42
CA VAL A 88 -23.21 -8.11 -5.47
C VAL A 88 -23.25 -6.76 -4.75
N CYS A 89 -22.09 -6.27 -4.28
CA CYS A 89 -21.98 -4.95 -3.65
C CYS A 89 -22.39 -3.82 -4.62
N ILE A 90 -21.89 -3.86 -5.87
CA ILE A 90 -22.24 -2.86 -6.90
C ILE A 90 -23.74 -2.87 -7.21
N VAL A 91 -24.37 -4.04 -7.29
CA VAL A 91 -25.81 -4.16 -7.56
C VAL A 91 -26.64 -3.61 -6.38
N ARG A 92 -26.18 -3.80 -5.14
CA ARG A 92 -26.90 -3.35 -3.93
C ARG A 92 -26.73 -1.85 -3.65
N GLU A 93 -25.54 -1.31 -3.84
CA GLU A 93 -25.15 0.02 -3.36
C GLU A 93 -24.78 1.00 -4.48
N GLY A 94 -24.71 0.52 -5.72
CA GLY A 94 -24.19 1.29 -6.86
C GLY A 94 -22.67 1.37 -6.89
N LEU A 95 -22.14 1.89 -7.99
CA LEU A 95 -20.70 2.17 -8.15
C LEU A 95 -20.32 3.39 -7.30
N ARG A 96 -19.68 3.17 -6.15
CA ARG A 96 -19.10 4.26 -5.36
C ARG A 96 -17.72 4.61 -5.91
N GLN A 97 -17.51 5.86 -6.25
CA GLN A 97 -16.19 6.39 -6.60
C GLN A 97 -15.41 6.70 -5.32
N GLY A 98 -14.40 5.85 -5.02
CA GLY A 98 -13.54 5.99 -3.84
C GLY A 98 -14.17 5.40 -2.57
N GLY A 99 -13.54 4.42 -1.99
CA GLY A 99 -13.95 3.72 -0.77
C GLY A 99 -13.77 2.22 -0.89
N GLU A 100 -14.26 1.50 0.09
CA GLU A 100 -14.21 0.04 0.16
C GLU A 100 -14.85 -0.61 -1.07
N VAL A 101 -14.19 -1.62 -1.63
CA VAL A 101 -14.66 -2.36 -2.81
C VAL A 101 -14.59 -3.86 -2.51
N GLY A 102 -15.75 -4.46 -2.30
CA GLY A 102 -15.83 -5.86 -1.86
C GLY A 102 -15.32 -6.02 -0.43
N THR A 103 -14.26 -6.82 -0.25
CA THR A 103 -13.59 -7.02 1.04
C THR A 103 -12.31 -6.18 1.19
N LEU A 104 -11.99 -5.34 0.22
CA LEU A 104 -10.75 -4.59 0.12
C LEU A 104 -10.95 -3.10 0.40
N ASP A 105 -9.90 -2.44 0.87
CA ASP A 105 -9.91 -1.06 1.32
C ASP A 105 -10.22 -0.06 0.19
N ASN A 106 -9.71 -0.35 -1.01
CA ASN A 106 -9.84 0.58 -2.14
C ASN A 106 -9.75 -0.11 -3.51
N PRO A 107 -10.23 0.57 -4.60
CA PRO A 107 -10.18 0.03 -5.95
C PRO A 107 -8.77 -0.28 -6.48
N ALA A 108 -7.73 0.42 -5.98
CA ALA A 108 -6.35 0.19 -6.43
C ALA A 108 -5.80 -1.12 -5.85
N GLU A 109 -6.13 -1.45 -4.60
CA GLU A 109 -5.82 -2.75 -3.99
C GLU A 109 -6.49 -3.88 -4.75
N LEU A 110 -7.80 -3.78 -4.99
CA LEU A 110 -8.53 -4.78 -5.78
C LEU A 110 -7.91 -4.96 -7.18
N SER A 111 -7.57 -3.87 -7.85
CA SER A 111 -6.94 -3.96 -9.18
C SER A 111 -5.59 -4.67 -9.15
N LEU A 112 -4.77 -4.46 -8.11
CA LEU A 112 -3.52 -5.19 -7.90
C LEU A 112 -3.76 -6.69 -7.76
N HIS A 113 -4.69 -7.08 -6.89
CA HIS A 113 -5.06 -8.50 -6.68
C HIS A 113 -5.50 -9.17 -7.98
N LEU A 114 -6.41 -8.55 -8.72
CA LEU A 114 -6.90 -9.07 -10.00
C LEU A 114 -5.76 -9.22 -11.02
N CYS A 115 -4.93 -8.20 -11.15
CA CYS A 115 -3.81 -8.23 -12.10
C CYS A 115 -2.76 -9.29 -11.74
N VAL A 116 -2.48 -9.52 -10.46
CA VAL A 116 -1.52 -10.54 -10.02
C VAL A 116 -2.03 -11.95 -10.25
N VAL A 117 -3.33 -12.20 -10.10
CA VAL A 117 -3.94 -13.53 -10.22
C VAL A 117 -4.33 -13.90 -11.66
N LEU A 118 -4.66 -12.93 -12.50
CA LEU A 118 -5.02 -13.19 -13.91
C LEU A 118 -4.02 -14.08 -14.69
N PRO A 119 -2.68 -13.93 -14.55
CA PRO A 119 -1.72 -14.84 -15.18
C PRO A 119 -1.83 -16.29 -14.70
N MET A 120 -2.16 -16.51 -13.43
CA MET A 120 -2.35 -17.84 -12.86
C MET A 120 -3.62 -18.49 -13.46
N THR A 121 -4.69 -17.70 -13.57
CA THR A 121 -5.94 -18.12 -14.24
C THR A 121 -5.71 -18.44 -15.72
N GLY A 122 -4.95 -17.59 -16.42
CA GLY A 122 -4.56 -17.81 -17.81
C GLY A 122 -3.71 -19.08 -18.02
N TRP A 123 -2.79 -19.34 -17.08
CA TRP A 123 -2.00 -20.56 -17.09
C TRP A 123 -2.88 -21.80 -16.92
N LEU A 124 -3.85 -21.80 -16.00
CA LEU A 124 -4.83 -22.87 -15.83
C LEU A 124 -5.68 -23.08 -17.08
N LEU A 125 -6.15 -22.00 -17.71
CA LEU A 125 -6.94 -22.06 -18.93
C LEU A 125 -6.22 -22.83 -20.05
N VAL A 126 -4.90 -22.62 -20.17
CA VAL A 126 -4.07 -23.26 -21.22
C VAL A 126 -3.72 -24.71 -20.87
N HIS A 127 -3.44 -25.02 -19.58
CA HIS A 127 -2.89 -26.30 -19.16
C HIS A 127 -3.94 -27.27 -18.56
N SER A 128 -5.19 -26.87 -18.44
CA SER A 128 -6.24 -27.75 -17.90
C SER A 128 -6.69 -28.78 -18.91
N GLU A 129 -6.89 -30.00 -18.44
CA GLU A 129 -7.52 -31.07 -19.17
C GLU A 129 -9.05 -31.03 -18.93
N GLY A 130 -9.82 -31.11 -19.99
CA GLY A 130 -11.28 -31.06 -19.91
C GLY A 130 -11.90 -29.71 -20.26
N ARG A 131 -12.97 -29.77 -21.08
CA ARG A 131 -13.69 -28.60 -21.60
C ARG A 131 -14.36 -27.78 -20.49
N SER A 132 -14.94 -28.45 -19.49
CA SER A 132 -15.64 -27.77 -18.40
C SER A 132 -14.73 -26.89 -17.56
N TRP A 133 -13.52 -27.37 -17.22
CA TRP A 133 -12.54 -26.58 -16.47
C TRP A 133 -12.00 -25.39 -17.27
N ARG A 134 -11.75 -25.57 -18.58
CA ARG A 134 -11.35 -24.44 -19.44
C ARG A 134 -12.44 -23.38 -19.50
N LEU A 135 -13.71 -23.78 -19.60
CA LEU A 135 -14.82 -22.83 -19.57
C LEU A 135 -14.90 -22.09 -18.23
N ALA A 136 -14.74 -22.80 -17.08
CA ALA A 136 -14.75 -22.19 -15.76
C ALA A 136 -13.62 -21.17 -15.57
N TYR A 137 -12.38 -21.50 -15.96
CA TYR A 137 -11.26 -20.56 -15.88
C TYR A 137 -11.39 -19.42 -16.88
N GLY A 138 -11.96 -19.65 -18.06
CA GLY A 138 -12.29 -18.62 -19.02
C GLY A 138 -13.31 -17.63 -18.46
N ALA A 139 -14.37 -18.14 -17.84
CA ALA A 139 -15.38 -17.32 -17.17
C ALA A 139 -14.79 -16.51 -16.00
N ALA A 140 -13.93 -17.12 -15.18
CA ALA A 140 -13.24 -16.43 -14.09
C ALA A 140 -12.32 -15.30 -14.61
N ALA A 141 -11.60 -15.55 -15.72
CA ALA A 141 -10.75 -14.53 -16.35
C ALA A 141 -11.56 -13.36 -16.89
N VAL A 142 -12.68 -13.63 -17.57
CA VAL A 142 -13.59 -12.60 -18.09
C VAL A 142 -14.20 -11.79 -16.95
N LEU A 143 -14.70 -12.46 -15.90
CA LEU A 143 -15.25 -11.80 -14.72
C LEU A 143 -14.21 -10.89 -14.06
N SER A 144 -12.98 -11.38 -13.85
CA SER A 144 -11.88 -10.59 -13.30
C SER A 144 -11.54 -9.38 -14.18
N ALA A 145 -11.55 -9.53 -15.50
CA ALA A 145 -11.30 -8.44 -16.44
C ALA A 145 -12.42 -7.38 -16.39
N VAL A 146 -13.68 -7.79 -16.28
CA VAL A 146 -14.83 -6.88 -16.13
C VAL A 146 -14.76 -6.12 -14.82
N VAL A 147 -14.53 -6.81 -13.69
CA VAL A 147 -14.37 -6.16 -12.39
C VAL A 147 -13.17 -5.20 -12.40
N LEU A 148 -12.05 -5.60 -12.98
CA LEU A 148 -10.88 -4.74 -13.15
C LEU A 148 -11.19 -3.46 -13.95
N TRP A 149 -11.97 -3.58 -15.01
CA TRP A 149 -12.46 -2.41 -15.77
C TRP A 149 -13.31 -1.50 -14.90
N LEU A 150 -14.17 -2.05 -14.05
CA LEU A 150 -15.05 -1.29 -13.15
C LEU A 150 -14.28 -0.56 -12.04
N THR A 151 -13.10 -1.04 -11.63
CA THR A 151 -12.26 -0.34 -10.64
C THR A 151 -11.75 1.01 -11.12
N GLN A 152 -11.75 1.27 -12.43
CA GLN A 152 -11.19 2.48 -13.06
C GLN A 152 -9.72 2.75 -12.67
N SER A 153 -9.01 1.74 -12.17
CA SER A 153 -7.59 1.83 -11.82
C SER A 153 -6.73 1.99 -13.06
N ARG A 154 -6.04 3.13 -13.21
CA ARG A 154 -5.18 3.41 -14.37
C ARG A 154 -4.09 2.34 -14.54
N THR A 155 -3.42 1.98 -13.45
CA THR A 155 -2.37 0.95 -13.45
C THR A 155 -2.94 -0.42 -13.78
N GLY A 156 -4.12 -0.75 -13.23
CA GLY A 156 -4.85 -1.98 -13.57
C GLY A 156 -5.21 -2.07 -15.05
N LEU A 157 -5.68 -0.98 -15.65
CA LEU A 157 -6.00 -0.92 -17.09
C LEU A 157 -4.76 -1.08 -17.97
N ILE A 158 -3.60 -0.52 -17.59
CA ILE A 158 -2.32 -0.75 -18.27
C ILE A 158 -1.96 -2.25 -18.24
N CYS A 159 -2.10 -2.91 -17.10
CA CYS A 159 -1.86 -4.35 -16.97
C CYS A 159 -2.84 -5.18 -17.82
N LEU A 160 -4.12 -4.80 -17.83
CA LEU A 160 -5.13 -5.46 -18.67
C LEU A 160 -4.78 -5.34 -20.17
N ALA A 161 -4.35 -4.16 -20.61
CA ALA A 161 -3.88 -3.93 -21.98
C ALA A 161 -2.65 -4.80 -22.30
N LEU A 162 -1.68 -4.90 -21.37
CA LEU A 162 -0.52 -5.78 -21.51
C LEU A 162 -0.93 -7.25 -21.70
N TYR A 163 -1.90 -7.73 -20.92
CA TYR A 163 -2.43 -9.09 -21.08
C TYR A 163 -3.15 -9.29 -22.43
N GLY A 164 -3.88 -8.27 -22.86
CA GLY A 164 -4.49 -8.26 -24.20
C GLY A 164 -3.46 -8.40 -25.32
N ILE A 165 -2.35 -7.67 -25.22
CA ILE A 165 -1.22 -7.76 -26.18
C ILE A 165 -0.60 -9.15 -26.17
N ILE A 166 -0.32 -9.71 -24.99
CA ILE A 166 0.27 -11.05 -24.85
C ILE A 166 -0.69 -12.11 -25.41
N GLY A 167 -1.98 -12.02 -25.06
CA GLY A 167 -3.00 -12.91 -25.61
C GLY A 167 -3.10 -12.84 -27.12
N LEU A 168 -3.16 -11.63 -27.68
CA LEU A 168 -3.16 -11.41 -29.12
C LEU A 168 -1.90 -11.95 -29.79
N TRP A 169 -0.73 -11.74 -29.18
CA TRP A 169 0.54 -12.28 -29.68
C TRP A 169 0.51 -13.82 -29.75
N LEU A 170 -0.01 -14.49 -28.71
CA LEU A 170 -0.14 -15.95 -28.68
C LEU A 170 -1.09 -16.45 -29.78
N VAL A 171 -2.26 -15.81 -29.95
CA VAL A 171 -3.26 -16.15 -30.99
C VAL A 171 -2.68 -15.94 -32.37
N VAL A 172 -2.13 -14.74 -32.66
CA VAL A 172 -1.54 -14.40 -33.96
C VAL A 172 -0.41 -15.36 -34.33
N ARG A 173 0.47 -15.70 -33.36
CA ARG A 173 1.55 -16.66 -33.57
C ARG A 173 1.04 -18.06 -33.92
N ARG A 174 -0.10 -18.46 -33.37
CA ARG A 174 -0.68 -19.80 -33.59
C ARG A 174 -1.39 -19.93 -34.93
N TYR A 175 -2.12 -18.88 -35.33
CA TYR A 175 -3.01 -18.95 -36.52
C TYR A 175 -2.47 -18.25 -37.74
N ILE A 176 -1.55 -17.31 -37.62
CA ILE A 176 -1.02 -16.53 -38.74
C ILE A 176 0.43 -16.93 -39.01
N HIS A 177 0.65 -17.63 -40.12
CA HIS A 177 1.98 -18.14 -40.50
C HIS A 177 2.80 -17.11 -41.32
N ARG A 178 2.16 -16.13 -41.97
CA ARG A 178 2.83 -15.10 -42.80
C ARG A 178 3.52 -14.07 -41.86
N LYS A 179 4.85 -14.02 -41.91
CA LYS A 179 5.67 -13.12 -41.07
C LYS A 179 5.26 -11.65 -41.19
N LEU A 180 5.10 -11.18 -42.44
CA LEU A 180 4.75 -9.77 -42.71
C LEU A 180 3.41 -9.37 -42.09
N LEU A 181 2.39 -10.23 -42.22
CA LEU A 181 1.07 -9.99 -41.67
C LEU A 181 1.12 -9.97 -40.10
N ARG A 182 1.93 -10.85 -39.48
CA ARG A 182 2.15 -10.83 -38.02
C ARG A 182 2.73 -9.50 -37.56
N TRP A 183 3.82 -9.05 -38.20
CA TRP A 183 4.45 -7.78 -37.83
C TRP A 183 3.52 -6.58 -38.09
N GLY A 184 2.71 -6.64 -39.14
CA GLY A 184 1.68 -5.64 -39.42
C GLY A 184 0.65 -5.56 -38.28
N ILE A 185 0.11 -6.71 -37.83
CA ILE A 185 -0.86 -6.76 -36.70
C ILE A 185 -0.23 -6.22 -35.42
N TYR A 186 1.00 -6.62 -35.08
CA TYR A 186 1.69 -6.12 -33.89
C TYR A 186 1.93 -4.61 -33.96
N GLY A 187 2.36 -4.10 -35.11
CA GLY A 187 2.54 -2.67 -35.35
C GLY A 187 1.25 -1.88 -35.18
N VAL A 188 0.14 -2.33 -35.80
CA VAL A 188 -1.18 -1.70 -35.63
C VAL A 188 -1.62 -1.73 -34.16
N THR A 189 -1.44 -2.86 -33.48
CA THR A 189 -1.81 -2.97 -32.03
C THR A 189 -1.04 -1.97 -31.19
N VAL A 190 0.28 -1.84 -31.39
CA VAL A 190 1.11 -0.85 -30.68
C VAL A 190 0.65 0.57 -30.98
N VAL A 191 0.39 0.91 -32.24
CA VAL A 191 -0.08 2.24 -32.66
C VAL A 191 -1.44 2.56 -32.01
N VAL A 192 -2.40 1.62 -32.03
CA VAL A 192 -3.73 1.82 -31.43
C VAL A 192 -3.62 2.01 -29.91
N LEU A 193 -2.75 1.26 -29.24
CA LEU A 193 -2.52 1.41 -27.81
C LEU A 193 -1.84 2.73 -27.46
N LEU A 194 -0.83 3.15 -28.22
CA LEU A 194 -0.17 4.45 -28.04
C LEU A 194 -1.15 5.60 -28.31
N ALA A 195 -1.93 5.52 -29.37
CA ALA A 195 -2.95 6.52 -29.68
C ALA A 195 -4.05 6.56 -28.61
N GLY A 196 -4.52 5.40 -28.14
CA GLY A 196 -5.53 5.30 -27.08
C GLY A 196 -5.03 5.82 -25.75
N THR A 197 -3.80 5.52 -25.35
CA THR A 197 -3.19 6.06 -24.13
C THR A 197 -2.94 7.56 -24.23
N SER A 198 -2.46 8.05 -25.39
CA SER A 198 -2.27 9.49 -25.63
C SER A 198 -3.61 10.23 -25.57
N ALA A 199 -4.64 9.74 -26.26
CA ALA A 199 -5.98 10.31 -26.21
C ALA A 199 -6.53 10.32 -24.76
N TYR A 200 -6.42 9.20 -24.03
CA TYR A 200 -6.87 9.11 -22.66
C TYR A 200 -6.18 10.12 -21.74
N VAL A 201 -4.85 10.28 -21.87
CA VAL A 201 -4.07 11.27 -21.10
C VAL A 201 -4.48 12.71 -21.48
N THR A 202 -4.71 12.99 -22.77
CA THR A 202 -5.07 14.32 -23.26
C THR A 202 -6.48 14.72 -22.83
N PHE A 203 -7.46 13.82 -22.96
CA PHE A 203 -8.86 14.10 -22.61
C PHE A 203 -9.13 14.08 -21.10
N ARG A 204 -8.31 13.39 -20.33
CA ARG A 204 -8.36 13.37 -18.86
C ARG A 204 -7.11 14.02 -18.25
N LYS A 205 -6.67 15.15 -18.79
CA LYS A 205 -5.64 16.01 -18.19
C LYS A 205 -6.23 16.57 -16.91
N THR A 206 -6.14 15.78 -15.85
CA THR A 206 -6.69 16.09 -14.55
C THR A 206 -5.55 16.50 -13.62
N ASP A 207 -5.87 17.34 -12.66
CA ASP A 207 -5.04 17.78 -11.53
C ASP A 207 -4.23 16.65 -10.90
N SER A 208 -4.76 15.42 -10.96
CA SER A 208 -4.08 14.20 -10.49
C SER A 208 -2.74 13.88 -11.17
N THR A 209 -2.52 14.26 -12.43
CA THR A 209 -1.24 14.02 -13.11
C THR A 209 -0.22 15.07 -12.71
N SER A 210 -0.65 16.32 -12.61
CA SER A 210 0.18 17.44 -12.14
C SER A 210 0.60 17.24 -10.68
N GLY A 211 -0.33 16.83 -9.80
CA GLY A 211 -0.01 16.50 -8.41
C GLY A 211 1.00 15.36 -8.29
N ARG A 212 0.90 14.29 -9.11
CA ARG A 212 1.90 13.21 -9.10
C ARG A 212 3.27 13.66 -9.57
N SER A 213 3.35 14.48 -10.62
CA SER A 213 4.64 15.00 -11.10
C SER A 213 5.30 15.89 -10.05
N PHE A 214 4.53 16.68 -9.32
CA PHE A 214 5.00 17.45 -8.18
C PHE A 214 5.57 16.56 -7.08
N ILE A 215 4.82 15.53 -6.66
CA ILE A 215 5.27 14.56 -5.64
C ILE A 215 6.58 13.90 -6.07
N LEU A 216 6.67 13.43 -7.31
CA LEU A 216 7.86 12.77 -7.83
C LEU A 216 9.07 13.73 -7.87
N SER A 217 8.88 14.99 -8.27
CA SER A 217 9.97 15.97 -8.33
C SER A 217 10.51 16.29 -6.94
N ARG A 218 9.65 16.51 -5.94
CA ARG A 218 10.07 16.75 -4.55
C ARG A 218 10.74 15.51 -3.94
N SER A 219 10.22 14.33 -4.22
CA SER A 219 10.85 13.06 -3.79
C SER A 219 12.23 12.85 -4.41
N TRP A 220 12.42 13.28 -5.65
CA TRP A 220 13.71 13.19 -6.34
C TRP A 220 14.76 14.12 -5.72
N GLU A 221 14.35 15.24 -5.16
CA GLU A 221 15.26 16.13 -4.40
C GLU A 221 15.80 15.43 -3.16
N LEU A 222 14.95 14.71 -2.41
CA LEU A 222 15.40 13.91 -1.27
C LEU A 222 16.42 12.83 -1.69
N VAL A 223 16.23 12.20 -2.85
CA VAL A 223 17.23 11.25 -3.38
C VAL A 223 18.57 11.93 -3.64
N LYS A 224 18.57 13.16 -4.19
CA LYS A 224 19.81 13.90 -4.48
C LYS A 224 20.60 14.26 -3.22
N GLU A 225 19.92 14.50 -2.09
CA GLU A 225 20.56 14.82 -0.81
C GLU A 225 21.35 13.62 -0.25
N HIS A 226 20.76 12.42 -0.28
CA HIS A 226 21.37 11.20 0.25
C HIS A 226 21.27 10.02 -0.72
N PRO A 227 21.93 10.05 -1.92
CA PRO A 227 21.71 9.09 -2.99
C PRO A 227 22.17 7.67 -2.69
N ILE A 228 23.21 7.49 -1.84
CA ILE A 228 23.86 6.21 -1.59
C ILE A 228 23.22 5.46 -0.43
N ILE A 229 23.00 6.15 0.70
CA ILE A 229 22.54 5.52 1.96
C ILE A 229 21.04 5.78 2.19
N GLY A 230 20.49 6.86 1.60
CA GLY A 230 19.14 7.34 1.87
C GLY A 230 19.02 8.07 3.21
N HIS A 231 17.79 8.44 3.56
CA HIS A 231 17.46 9.14 4.81
C HIS A 231 17.19 8.19 6.00
N GLY A 232 17.38 6.88 5.80
CA GLY A 232 17.10 5.86 6.81
C GLY A 232 15.63 5.38 6.81
N HIS A 233 15.33 4.44 7.70
CA HIS A 233 13.99 3.88 7.82
C HIS A 233 12.94 4.97 8.05
N ARG A 234 11.87 4.99 7.25
CA ARG A 234 10.83 6.03 7.23
C ARG A 234 11.36 7.44 6.95
N GLY A 235 12.46 7.57 6.23
CA GLY A 235 13.03 8.87 5.85
C GLY A 235 12.06 9.69 5.01
N PHE A 236 11.28 9.04 4.13
CA PHE A 236 10.27 9.73 3.32
C PHE A 236 9.19 10.42 4.19
N GLU A 237 8.65 9.73 5.20
CA GLU A 237 7.62 10.29 6.09
C GLU A 237 8.17 11.41 6.99
N ARG A 238 9.49 11.43 7.27
CA ARG A 238 10.12 12.51 8.05
C ARG A 238 10.42 13.74 7.22
N GLU A 239 10.85 13.57 5.97
CA GLU A 239 11.49 14.66 5.20
C GLU A 239 10.54 15.26 4.16
N TYR A 240 9.63 14.47 3.58
CA TYR A 240 8.88 14.90 2.40
C TYR A 240 8.01 16.14 2.68
N MET A 241 7.25 16.15 3.79
CA MET A 241 6.34 17.26 4.08
C MET A 241 7.09 18.55 4.45
N LEU A 242 8.31 18.44 5.01
CA LEU A 242 9.18 19.59 5.22
C LEU A 242 9.64 20.18 3.88
N ARG A 243 10.07 19.31 2.96
CA ARG A 243 10.46 19.72 1.61
C ARG A 243 9.31 20.36 0.82
N GLN A 244 8.10 19.84 1.00
CA GLN A 244 6.88 20.42 0.42
C GLN A 244 6.60 21.80 1.01
N ALA A 245 6.74 21.97 2.33
CA ALA A 245 6.56 23.25 3.00
C ALA A 245 7.58 24.31 2.54
N ASP A 246 8.85 23.95 2.43
CA ASP A 246 9.90 24.84 1.94
C ASP A 246 9.60 25.33 0.52
N PHE A 247 9.17 24.41 -0.36
CA PHE A 247 8.77 24.78 -1.72
C PHE A 247 7.64 25.81 -1.75
N PHE A 248 6.60 25.67 -0.92
CA PHE A 248 5.48 26.61 -0.92
C PHE A 248 5.79 27.92 -0.17
N ARG A 249 6.78 27.94 0.71
CA ARG A 249 7.33 29.20 1.26
C ARG A 249 8.07 30.02 0.19
N GLU A 250 8.84 29.34 -0.66
CA GLU A 250 9.56 29.98 -1.76
C GLU A 250 8.65 30.35 -2.95
N HIS A 251 7.55 29.58 -3.15
CA HIS A 251 6.65 29.72 -4.29
C HIS A 251 5.18 29.75 -3.84
N PRO A 252 4.74 30.79 -3.11
CA PRO A 252 3.39 30.86 -2.52
C PRO A 252 2.27 30.85 -3.58
N ASP A 253 2.53 31.39 -4.78
CA ASP A 253 1.57 31.49 -5.88
C ASP A 253 1.59 30.28 -6.84
N SER A 254 2.25 29.19 -6.44
CA SER A 254 2.37 27.99 -7.27
C SER A 254 1.01 27.36 -7.56
N GLU A 255 0.77 26.97 -8.82
CA GLU A 255 -0.42 26.21 -9.23
C GLU A 255 -0.59 24.88 -8.48
N TYR A 256 0.51 24.33 -7.94
CA TYR A 256 0.50 23.10 -7.14
C TYR A 256 -0.09 23.29 -5.73
N ALA A 257 -0.21 24.53 -5.24
CA ALA A 257 -0.73 24.81 -3.91
C ALA A 257 -2.17 24.27 -3.69
N VAL A 258 -3.01 24.31 -4.73
CA VAL A 258 -4.38 23.75 -4.70
C VAL A 258 -4.39 22.22 -4.69
N LEU A 259 -3.34 21.60 -5.23
CA LEU A 259 -3.22 20.14 -5.34
C LEU A 259 -2.52 19.51 -4.13
N ALA A 260 -1.75 20.33 -3.39
CA ALA A 260 -0.97 19.86 -2.25
C ALA A 260 -1.85 19.28 -1.14
N ASP A 261 -1.45 18.13 -0.64
CA ASP A 261 -2.08 17.45 0.49
C ASP A 261 -1.03 16.71 1.32
N GLU A 262 -1.42 16.07 2.40
CA GLU A 262 -0.53 15.24 3.21
C GLU A 262 -0.16 13.97 2.43
N ILE A 263 1.13 13.81 2.15
CA ILE A 263 1.67 12.72 1.33
C ILE A 263 2.51 11.79 2.20
N ARG A 264 2.18 10.49 2.20
CA ARG A 264 2.89 9.43 2.95
C ARG A 264 3.69 8.50 2.06
N HIS A 265 3.54 8.61 0.73
CA HIS A 265 4.21 7.74 -0.24
C HIS A 265 4.34 8.47 -1.59
N PRO A 266 5.50 8.35 -2.30
CA PRO A 266 5.73 9.03 -3.58
C PRO A 266 4.96 8.45 -4.75
N LEU A 267 4.08 7.46 -4.55
CA LEU A 267 3.37 6.71 -5.59
C LEU A 267 4.30 6.02 -6.60
N ASN A 268 5.51 5.72 -6.15
CA ASN A 268 6.55 4.99 -6.88
C ASN A 268 7.42 4.26 -5.87
N GLU A 269 7.37 2.94 -5.89
CA GLU A 269 8.04 2.08 -4.91
C GLU A 269 9.57 2.18 -5.00
N PHE A 270 10.11 2.26 -6.23
CA PHE A 270 11.56 2.40 -6.42
C PHE A 270 12.08 3.69 -5.82
N LEU A 271 11.34 4.78 -6.00
CA LEU A 271 11.69 6.07 -5.42
C LEU A 271 11.55 6.06 -3.90
N TYR A 272 10.50 5.42 -3.37
CA TYR A 272 10.28 5.27 -1.93
C TYR A 272 11.44 4.54 -1.25
N VAL A 273 11.82 3.37 -1.79
CA VAL A 273 12.94 2.61 -1.20
C VAL A 273 14.29 3.30 -1.42
N TRP A 274 14.43 4.09 -2.49
CA TRP A 274 15.65 4.88 -2.73
C TRP A 274 15.81 6.01 -1.70
N VAL A 275 14.75 6.79 -1.47
CA VAL A 275 14.76 7.84 -0.43
C VAL A 275 15.09 7.24 0.93
N ASN A 276 14.50 6.09 1.27
CA ASN A 276 14.71 5.48 2.59
C ASN A 276 16.07 4.79 2.75
N TYR A 277 16.54 4.04 1.75
CA TYR A 277 17.66 3.10 1.91
C TYR A 277 18.78 3.27 0.88
N GLY A 278 18.74 4.32 0.07
CA GLY A 278 19.75 4.60 -0.96
C GLY A 278 19.65 3.69 -2.18
N VAL A 279 20.57 3.88 -3.13
CA VAL A 279 20.54 3.27 -4.48
C VAL A 279 20.53 1.74 -4.48
N ALA A 280 21.10 1.09 -3.47
CA ALA A 280 21.14 -0.36 -3.38
C ALA A 280 19.74 -1.00 -3.28
N ALA A 281 18.78 -0.31 -2.64
CA ALA A 281 17.44 -0.83 -2.40
C ALA A 281 16.61 -0.94 -3.68
N PRO A 282 16.46 0.08 -4.54
CA PRO A 282 15.73 -0.08 -5.80
C PRO A 282 16.40 -1.06 -6.77
N VAL A 283 17.75 -1.17 -6.76
CA VAL A 283 18.45 -2.19 -7.56
C VAL A 283 18.12 -3.59 -7.05
N ALA A 284 18.16 -3.82 -5.75
CA ALA A 284 17.80 -5.11 -5.15
C ALA A 284 16.35 -5.49 -5.44
N LEU A 285 15.41 -4.53 -5.30
CA LEU A 285 14.00 -4.72 -5.64
C LEU A 285 13.82 -5.10 -7.12
N LEU A 286 14.50 -4.40 -8.02
CA LEU A 286 14.44 -4.70 -9.46
C LEU A 286 14.97 -6.11 -9.76
N LEU A 287 16.13 -6.48 -9.20
CA LEU A 287 16.70 -7.83 -9.38
C LEU A 287 15.76 -8.91 -8.84
N LEU A 288 15.12 -8.66 -7.70
CA LEU A 288 14.13 -9.57 -7.10
C LEU A 288 12.94 -9.77 -8.05
N LEU A 289 12.39 -8.69 -8.60
CA LEU A 289 11.25 -8.74 -9.53
C LEU A 289 11.61 -9.40 -10.87
N LEU A 290 12.88 -9.31 -11.30
CA LEU A 290 13.37 -9.92 -12.54
C LEU A 290 13.82 -11.39 -12.36
N LEU A 291 13.87 -11.93 -11.16
CA LEU A 291 14.30 -13.31 -10.90
C LEU A 291 13.50 -14.37 -11.68
N PRO A 292 12.15 -14.30 -11.81
CA PRO A 292 11.40 -15.22 -12.65
C PRO A 292 11.74 -15.13 -14.13
N LEU A 293 12.06 -13.93 -14.63
CA LEU A 293 12.51 -13.77 -16.02
C LEU A 293 13.83 -14.49 -16.28
N TRP A 294 14.81 -14.34 -15.39
CA TRP A 294 16.08 -15.05 -15.48
C TRP A 294 15.90 -16.57 -15.48
N ARG A 295 15.03 -17.14 -14.63
CA ARG A 295 14.72 -18.56 -14.60
C ARG A 295 14.02 -19.03 -15.88
N TRP A 296 13.06 -18.23 -16.37
CA TRP A 296 12.33 -18.52 -17.59
C TRP A 296 13.24 -18.54 -18.84
N LEU A 297 14.17 -17.59 -18.93
CA LEU A 297 15.19 -17.54 -19.99
C LEU A 297 16.13 -18.75 -19.97
N ARG A 298 16.40 -19.31 -18.78
CA ARG A 298 17.15 -20.56 -18.60
C ARG A 298 16.33 -21.84 -18.86
N GLY A 299 15.17 -21.73 -19.47
CA GLY A 299 14.35 -22.84 -19.95
C GLY A 299 13.26 -23.33 -18.98
N ASP A 300 13.13 -22.75 -17.79
CA ASP A 300 12.07 -23.11 -16.85
C ASP A 300 10.73 -22.47 -17.24
N ARG A 301 10.07 -23.01 -18.26
CA ARG A 301 8.81 -22.46 -18.80
C ARG A 301 7.64 -22.51 -17.81
N LYS A 302 7.72 -23.32 -16.77
CA LYS A 302 6.71 -23.37 -15.69
C LYS A 302 6.72 -22.10 -14.83
N MET A 303 7.77 -21.25 -14.95
CA MET A 303 7.81 -19.91 -14.34
C MET A 303 6.84 -18.90 -14.98
N SER A 304 6.20 -19.20 -16.10
CA SER A 304 5.39 -18.23 -16.87
C SER A 304 4.31 -17.50 -16.04
N PRO A 305 3.49 -18.14 -15.19
CA PRO A 305 2.50 -17.41 -14.39
C PRO A 305 3.16 -16.44 -13.40
N PHE A 306 4.25 -16.86 -12.75
CA PHE A 306 4.99 -16.01 -11.81
C PHE A 306 5.73 -14.87 -12.51
N LEU A 307 6.28 -15.12 -13.71
CA LEU A 307 6.90 -14.07 -14.52
C LEU A 307 5.91 -12.96 -14.82
N LEU A 308 4.70 -13.30 -15.25
CA LEU A 308 3.68 -12.32 -15.57
C LEU A 308 3.17 -11.60 -14.32
N SER A 309 2.95 -12.31 -13.20
CA SER A 309 2.58 -11.67 -11.92
C SER A 309 3.65 -10.71 -11.41
N MET A 310 4.95 -11.07 -11.53
CA MET A 310 6.05 -10.16 -11.15
C MET A 310 6.20 -8.98 -12.11
N THR A 311 5.88 -9.16 -13.40
CA THR A 311 5.81 -8.03 -14.35
C THR A 311 4.72 -7.04 -13.94
N VAL A 312 3.58 -7.52 -13.45
CA VAL A 312 2.53 -6.66 -12.88
C VAL A 312 3.04 -5.90 -11.68
N LEU A 313 3.71 -6.57 -10.73
CA LEU A 313 4.29 -5.90 -9.57
C LEU A 313 5.31 -4.84 -9.99
N LEU A 314 6.11 -5.10 -11.01
CA LEU A 314 7.03 -4.12 -11.59
C LEU A 314 6.27 -2.89 -12.10
N VAL A 315 5.20 -3.08 -12.87
CA VAL A 315 4.37 -1.98 -13.39
C VAL A 315 3.72 -1.21 -12.23
N PHE A 316 3.12 -1.90 -11.27
CA PHE A 316 2.53 -1.24 -10.09
C PHE A 316 3.57 -0.48 -9.28
N SER A 317 4.78 -1.02 -9.12
CA SER A 317 5.89 -0.34 -8.41
C SER A 317 6.31 0.97 -9.06
N CYS A 318 6.10 1.14 -10.35
CA CYS A 318 6.37 2.41 -11.05
C CYS A 318 5.30 3.50 -10.81
N PHE A 319 4.06 3.10 -10.46
CA PHE A 319 2.91 4.03 -10.44
C PHE A 319 2.10 3.99 -9.13
N SER A 320 2.47 3.15 -8.16
CA SER A 320 1.74 2.92 -6.92
C SER A 320 2.67 2.38 -5.83
N TYR A 321 2.09 1.82 -4.76
CA TYR A 321 2.77 1.24 -3.60
C TYR A 321 2.30 -0.21 -3.34
N PRO A 322 2.59 -1.17 -4.26
CA PRO A 322 2.07 -2.53 -4.16
C PRO A 322 2.55 -3.27 -2.90
N PHE A 323 3.73 -2.96 -2.38
CA PHE A 323 4.31 -3.62 -1.19
C PHE A 323 3.70 -3.18 0.14
N TYR A 324 2.78 -2.24 0.11
CA TYR A 324 1.90 -1.94 1.24
C TYR A 324 0.92 -3.10 1.52
N TYR A 325 0.57 -3.89 0.50
CA TYR A 325 -0.40 -4.97 0.57
C TYR A 325 0.24 -6.36 0.65
N PRO A 326 -0.28 -7.28 1.49
CA PRO A 326 0.26 -8.63 1.64
C PRO A 326 0.37 -9.43 0.34
N ILE A 327 -0.57 -9.25 -0.61
CA ILE A 327 -0.59 -10.00 -1.89
C ILE A 327 0.72 -9.82 -2.70
N ALA A 328 1.33 -8.64 -2.65
CA ALA A 328 2.59 -8.39 -3.35
C ALA A 328 3.73 -9.23 -2.75
N TRP A 329 3.89 -9.21 -1.43
CA TRP A 329 4.89 -10.00 -0.73
C TRP A 329 4.69 -11.50 -0.89
N LEU A 330 3.43 -11.95 -0.90
CA LEU A 330 3.08 -13.35 -1.16
C LEU A 330 3.46 -13.77 -2.57
N THR A 331 3.16 -12.94 -3.55
CA THR A 331 3.53 -13.19 -4.94
C THR A 331 5.04 -13.27 -5.11
N VAL A 332 5.79 -12.35 -4.50
CA VAL A 332 7.25 -12.39 -4.46
C VAL A 332 7.72 -13.65 -3.76
N GLY A 333 7.22 -13.93 -2.56
CA GLY A 333 7.63 -15.09 -1.75
C GLY A 333 7.43 -16.41 -2.49
N VAL A 334 6.24 -16.65 -3.04
CA VAL A 334 5.93 -17.85 -3.81
C VAL A 334 6.80 -17.95 -5.07
N SER A 335 6.99 -16.84 -5.79
CA SER A 335 7.82 -16.80 -7.00
C SER A 335 9.30 -17.10 -6.70
N VAL A 336 9.83 -16.53 -5.62
CA VAL A 336 11.21 -16.77 -5.16
C VAL A 336 11.39 -18.21 -4.70
N LEU A 337 10.49 -18.70 -3.84
CA LEU A 337 10.52 -20.10 -3.37
C LEU A 337 10.53 -21.08 -4.54
N TYR A 338 9.67 -20.84 -5.54
CA TYR A 338 9.66 -21.66 -6.75
C TYR A 338 10.97 -21.52 -7.55
N ALA A 339 11.51 -20.32 -7.69
CA ALA A 339 12.76 -20.08 -8.41
C ALA A 339 13.96 -20.77 -7.75
N VAL A 340 14.05 -20.76 -6.42
CA VAL A 340 15.17 -21.33 -5.66
C VAL A 340 14.94 -22.78 -5.20
N ARG A 341 13.84 -23.42 -5.59
CA ARG A 341 13.45 -24.77 -5.11
C ARG A 341 14.54 -25.83 -5.22
N ARG A 342 15.39 -25.79 -6.27
CA ARG A 342 16.53 -26.72 -6.42
C ARG A 342 17.61 -26.49 -5.38
N THR A 343 17.93 -25.24 -5.09
CA THR A 343 18.91 -24.85 -4.07
C THR A 343 18.39 -25.21 -2.67
N LEU A 344 17.11 -24.93 -2.41
CA LEU A 344 16.47 -25.31 -1.15
C LEU A 344 16.50 -26.81 -0.93
N HIS A 345 16.32 -27.63 -1.99
CA HIS A 345 16.43 -29.08 -1.88
C HIS A 345 17.80 -29.54 -1.36
N CYS A 346 18.90 -28.91 -1.80
CA CYS A 346 20.25 -29.20 -1.28
C CYS A 346 20.39 -28.82 0.21
N TRP A 347 19.78 -27.72 0.65
CA TRP A 347 19.82 -27.30 2.04
C TRP A 347 18.97 -28.20 2.95
N GLN A 348 17.84 -28.69 2.46
CA GLN A 348 16.95 -29.59 3.19
C GLN A 348 17.63 -30.91 3.62
N GLN A 349 18.66 -31.34 2.91
CA GLN A 349 19.45 -32.54 3.27
C GLN A 349 20.34 -32.30 4.50
N ARG A 350 20.54 -31.04 4.92
CA ARG A 350 21.34 -30.70 6.09
C ARG A 350 20.51 -30.88 7.37
N LYS A 351 21.02 -31.70 8.30
CA LYS A 351 20.34 -31.99 9.59
C LYS A 351 19.99 -30.74 10.40
N VAL A 352 20.76 -29.65 10.26
CA VAL A 352 20.55 -28.39 10.98
C VAL A 352 19.36 -27.59 10.42
N PHE A 353 19.01 -27.77 9.15
CA PHE A 353 17.99 -26.94 8.48
C PHE A 353 16.59 -27.00 9.14
N PRO A 354 16.02 -28.18 9.50
CA PRO A 354 14.72 -28.23 10.17
C PRO A 354 14.73 -27.57 11.55
N TYR A 355 15.83 -27.61 12.30
CA TYR A 355 15.95 -26.92 13.58
C TYR A 355 15.91 -25.40 13.40
N LEU A 356 16.71 -24.88 12.47
CA LEU A 356 16.70 -23.43 12.14
C LEU A 356 15.31 -22.97 11.68
N LEU A 357 14.66 -23.76 10.84
CA LEU A 357 13.33 -23.43 10.35
C LEU A 357 12.28 -23.45 11.48
N SER A 358 12.38 -24.41 12.42
CA SER A 358 11.51 -24.46 13.59
C SER A 358 11.70 -23.27 14.52
N VAL A 359 12.96 -22.95 14.84
CA VAL A 359 13.26 -21.79 15.70
C VAL A 359 12.75 -20.51 15.07
N LEU A 360 13.03 -20.29 13.77
CA LEU A 360 12.54 -19.12 13.04
C LEU A 360 11.02 -19.05 13.05
N SER A 361 10.34 -20.16 12.78
CA SER A 361 8.87 -20.21 12.79
C SER A 361 8.29 -19.88 14.16
N LEU A 362 8.81 -20.46 15.23
CA LEU A 362 8.36 -20.19 16.59
C LEU A 362 8.62 -18.73 17.00
N THR A 363 9.77 -18.17 16.61
CA THR A 363 10.10 -16.76 16.85
C THR A 363 9.12 -15.83 16.14
N VAL A 364 8.80 -16.11 14.87
CA VAL A 364 7.82 -15.32 14.11
C VAL A 364 6.42 -15.44 14.73
N ILE A 365 6.00 -16.64 15.16
CA ILE A 365 4.71 -16.82 15.85
C ILE A 365 4.67 -15.98 17.13
N ALA A 366 5.69 -16.12 17.99
CA ALA A 366 5.75 -15.41 19.26
C ALA A 366 5.74 -13.89 19.07
N PHE A 367 6.55 -13.39 18.14
CA PHE A 367 6.60 -11.96 17.81
C PHE A 367 5.24 -11.46 17.27
N THR A 368 4.66 -12.16 16.30
CA THR A 368 3.39 -11.77 15.70
C THR A 368 2.24 -11.76 16.71
N MET A 369 2.19 -12.76 17.59
CA MET A 369 1.17 -12.82 18.66
C MET A 369 1.36 -11.70 19.67
N ASN A 370 2.60 -11.43 20.09
CA ASN A 370 2.91 -10.35 21.01
C ASN A 370 2.53 -8.98 20.42
N ASP A 371 2.91 -8.73 19.17
CA ASP A 371 2.59 -7.47 18.48
C ASP A 371 1.08 -7.29 18.30
N ALA A 372 0.36 -8.34 17.90
CA ALA A 372 -1.09 -8.31 17.75
C ALA A 372 -1.83 -8.05 19.07
N LEU A 373 -1.32 -8.56 20.19
CA LEU A 373 -1.90 -8.29 21.52
C LEU A 373 -1.72 -6.83 21.93
N HIS A 374 -0.53 -6.24 21.72
CA HIS A 374 -0.29 -4.83 22.01
C HIS A 374 -1.10 -3.92 21.09
N GLU A 375 -1.19 -4.25 19.81
CA GLU A 375 -2.00 -3.51 18.82
C GLU A 375 -3.50 -3.55 19.19
N HIS A 376 -4.00 -4.69 19.62
CA HIS A 376 -5.36 -4.81 20.16
C HIS A 376 -5.56 -3.93 21.40
N GLY A 377 -4.57 -3.89 22.30
CA GLY A 377 -4.55 -2.98 23.45
C GLY A 377 -4.64 -1.52 23.02
N TRP A 378 -3.85 -1.12 22.02
CA TRP A 378 -3.91 0.23 21.46
C TRP A 378 -5.28 0.55 20.84
N TYR A 379 -5.86 -0.36 20.08
CA TYR A 379 -7.21 -0.18 19.53
C TYR A 379 -8.25 0.06 20.64
N ARG A 380 -8.16 -0.67 21.77
CA ARG A 380 -9.03 -0.43 22.93
C ARG A 380 -8.80 0.96 23.52
N ALA A 381 -7.55 1.33 23.82
CA ALA A 381 -7.20 2.64 24.35
C ALA A 381 -7.72 3.78 23.42
N TYR A 382 -7.54 3.62 22.11
CA TYR A 382 -8.09 4.55 21.13
C TYR A 382 -9.62 4.68 21.21
N ARG A 383 -10.33 3.57 21.31
CA ARG A 383 -11.79 3.60 21.45
C ARG A 383 -12.25 4.20 22.78
N HIS A 384 -11.58 3.88 23.87
CA HIS A 384 -11.88 4.41 25.21
C HIS A 384 -11.58 5.91 25.30
N SER A 385 -10.63 6.43 24.52
CA SER A 385 -10.29 7.87 24.51
C SER A 385 -11.48 8.79 24.17
N PHE A 386 -12.54 8.25 23.57
CA PHE A 386 -13.76 8.99 23.27
C PHE A 386 -14.80 8.97 24.41
N ARG A 387 -14.68 8.05 25.41
CA ARG A 387 -15.74 7.79 26.37
C ARG A 387 -15.27 7.66 27.83
N GLU A 388 -14.05 7.21 28.09
CA GLU A 388 -13.58 6.78 29.40
C GLU A 388 -12.34 7.53 29.85
N ASP A 389 -12.26 7.85 31.17
CA ASP A 389 -11.10 8.53 31.75
C ASP A 389 -9.89 7.59 31.92
N SER A 390 -10.12 6.28 31.94
CA SER A 390 -9.07 5.26 32.03
C SER A 390 -8.19 5.14 30.79
N ALA A 391 -8.59 5.74 29.67
CA ALA A 391 -7.89 5.60 28.39
C ALA A 391 -6.42 6.05 28.43
N LEU A 392 -6.10 7.11 29.19
CA LEU A 392 -4.71 7.59 29.30
C LEU A 392 -3.81 6.58 30.00
N MET A 393 -4.31 5.86 31.01
CA MET A 393 -3.56 4.78 31.67
C MET A 393 -3.26 3.64 30.70
N GLU A 394 -4.23 3.27 29.85
CA GLU A 394 -4.00 2.24 28.82
C GLU A 394 -2.93 2.68 27.81
N TYR A 395 -2.88 3.97 27.43
CA TYR A 395 -1.82 4.51 26.59
C TYR A 395 -0.46 4.50 27.30
N GLU A 396 -0.41 4.82 28.60
CA GLU A 396 0.83 4.75 29.39
C GLU A 396 1.40 3.34 29.45
N ASP A 397 0.57 2.34 29.69
CA ASP A 397 0.98 0.93 29.74
C ASP A 397 1.56 0.46 28.39
N LEU A 398 1.04 0.97 27.29
CA LEU A 398 1.47 0.63 25.92
C LEU A 398 2.66 1.48 25.43
N TYR A 399 2.91 2.63 26.04
CA TYR A 399 3.92 3.58 25.61
C TYR A 399 5.33 2.97 25.50
N PRO A 400 5.85 2.15 26.45
CA PRO A 400 7.18 1.56 26.31
C PRO A 400 7.34 0.71 25.05
N TYR A 401 6.28 0.07 24.60
CA TYR A 401 6.26 -0.76 23.40
C TYR A 401 6.21 0.09 22.12
N PHE A 402 5.35 1.11 22.09
CA PHE A 402 5.06 1.91 20.88
C PHE A 402 5.77 3.27 20.83
N ARG A 403 6.67 3.62 21.73
CA ARG A 403 7.35 4.93 21.79
C ARG A 403 8.10 5.36 20.51
N ARG A 404 8.33 4.42 19.57
CA ARG A 404 8.93 4.68 18.25
C ARG A 404 7.91 4.63 17.12
N ASN A 405 6.64 4.50 17.43
CA ASN A 405 5.57 4.50 16.45
C ASN A 405 4.88 5.86 16.45
N HIS A 406 5.12 6.65 15.41
CA HIS A 406 4.58 8.01 15.29
C HIS A 406 3.05 8.05 15.28
N VAL A 407 2.37 7.02 14.74
CA VAL A 407 0.91 6.96 14.71
C VAL A 407 0.35 6.75 16.12
N PHE A 408 1.02 5.91 16.92
CA PHE A 408 0.69 5.72 18.32
C PHE A 408 0.89 7.02 19.12
N LEU A 409 2.06 7.67 18.97
CA LEU A 409 2.37 8.92 19.67
C LEU A 409 1.36 10.02 19.30
N TYR A 410 1.04 10.18 18.04
CA TYR A 410 0.01 11.13 17.60
C TYR A 410 -1.36 10.81 18.22
N SER A 411 -1.75 9.54 18.23
CA SER A 411 -3.00 9.07 18.82
C SER A 411 -3.04 9.33 20.34
N TYR A 412 -1.92 9.11 21.02
CA TYR A 412 -1.78 9.35 22.47
C TYR A 412 -1.82 10.85 22.79
N ALA A 413 -1.08 11.69 22.04
CA ALA A 413 -1.13 13.15 22.20
C ALA A 413 -2.54 13.69 21.97
N MET A 414 -3.25 13.20 20.95
CA MET A 414 -4.64 13.57 20.67
C MET A 414 -5.59 13.16 21.82
N ALA A 415 -5.39 11.98 22.39
CA ALA A 415 -6.18 11.51 23.55
C ALA A 415 -5.93 12.39 24.77
N SER A 416 -4.66 12.70 25.09
CA SER A 416 -4.26 13.60 26.18
C SER A 416 -4.82 15.02 25.99
N PHE A 417 -4.72 15.57 24.78
CA PHE A 417 -5.28 16.87 24.44
C PHE A 417 -6.80 16.95 24.65
N LYS A 418 -7.54 15.92 24.21
CA LYS A 418 -9.00 15.84 24.43
C LYS A 418 -9.38 15.77 25.91
N ARG A 419 -8.53 15.18 26.73
CA ARG A 419 -8.69 15.08 28.19
C ARG A 419 -8.17 16.30 28.94
N LYS A 420 -7.66 17.32 28.23
CA LYS A 420 -7.07 18.54 28.76
C LYS A 420 -5.81 18.30 29.62
N ASP A 421 -5.15 17.15 29.44
CA ASP A 421 -3.80 16.90 29.95
C ASP A 421 -2.80 17.46 28.94
N LEU A 422 -2.64 18.80 28.97
CA LEU A 422 -1.87 19.55 27.99
C LEU A 422 -0.38 19.27 28.12
N ASP A 423 0.14 19.13 29.35
CA ASP A 423 1.56 18.85 29.60
C ASP A 423 1.97 17.53 28.96
N ARG A 424 1.18 16.49 29.16
CA ARG A 424 1.41 15.19 28.53
C ARG A 424 1.25 15.26 27.02
N ALA A 425 0.21 15.91 26.54
CA ALA A 425 -0.01 16.09 25.11
C ALA A 425 1.19 16.74 24.43
N LYS A 426 1.78 17.79 25.07
CA LYS A 426 2.97 18.50 24.57
C LYS A 426 4.17 17.56 24.52
N VAL A 427 4.49 16.86 25.61
CA VAL A 427 5.64 15.95 25.64
C VAL A 427 5.54 14.88 24.55
N VAL A 428 4.38 14.26 24.42
CA VAL A 428 4.19 13.15 23.45
C VAL A 428 4.19 13.65 22.00
N ILE A 429 3.62 14.84 21.71
CA ILE A 429 3.63 15.37 20.34
C ILE A 429 5.01 15.86 19.91
N ASP A 430 5.81 16.34 20.86
CA ASP A 430 7.20 16.72 20.61
C ASP A 430 8.08 15.49 20.33
N GLU A 431 7.88 14.37 21.05
CA GLU A 431 8.55 13.10 20.74
C GLU A 431 8.14 12.51 19.38
N CYS A 432 6.93 12.82 18.89
CA CYS A 432 6.48 12.41 17.57
C CYS A 432 7.25 13.14 16.44
N GLY A 433 7.68 14.39 16.66
CA GLY A 433 8.31 15.26 15.66
C GLY A 433 9.49 14.62 14.91
N PRO A 434 10.50 14.08 15.61
CA PRO A 434 11.65 13.43 14.96
C PRO A 434 11.30 12.17 14.17
N LEU A 435 10.12 11.59 14.36
CA LEU A 435 9.67 10.36 13.70
C LEU A 435 8.79 10.63 12.47
N TRP A 436 8.11 11.77 12.46
CA TRP A 436 7.15 12.11 11.42
C TRP A 436 6.93 13.62 11.30
N SER A 437 7.13 14.16 10.14
CA SER A 437 6.70 15.49 9.75
C SER A 437 5.37 15.39 8.99
N GLY A 438 4.30 15.92 9.55
CA GLY A 438 2.99 15.81 8.92
C GLY A 438 2.08 16.98 9.28
N TYR A 439 1.22 17.34 8.33
CA TYR A 439 0.25 18.41 8.50
C TYR A 439 -0.59 18.26 9.78
N ASN A 440 -1.10 17.04 10.04
CA ASN A 440 -1.94 16.79 11.20
C ASN A 440 -1.16 16.89 12.52
N ARG A 441 0.13 16.50 12.52
CA ARG A 441 0.99 16.66 13.70
C ARG A 441 1.22 18.13 14.01
N GLU A 442 1.56 18.95 13.00
CA GLU A 442 1.78 20.38 13.19
C GLU A 442 0.52 21.10 13.66
N LEU A 443 -0.63 20.74 13.08
CA LEU A 443 -1.92 21.32 13.50
C LEU A 443 -2.23 21.00 14.97
N LEU A 444 -2.03 19.74 15.40
CA LEU A 444 -2.26 19.34 16.79
C LEU A 444 -1.26 20.01 17.75
N ALA A 445 0.02 20.12 17.37
CA ALA A 445 1.03 20.81 18.17
C ALA A 445 0.68 22.31 18.34
N GLY A 446 0.22 22.95 17.28
CA GLY A 446 -0.28 24.32 17.33
C GLY A 446 -1.50 24.48 18.24
N ASP A 447 -2.45 23.55 18.18
CA ASP A 447 -3.61 23.57 19.08
C ASP A 447 -3.19 23.37 20.56
N ILE A 448 -2.27 22.45 20.84
CA ILE A 448 -1.74 22.23 22.20
C ILE A 448 -1.07 23.50 22.73
N CYS A 449 -0.13 24.09 21.96
CA CYS A 449 0.57 25.32 22.34
C CYS A 449 -0.41 26.50 22.54
N TYR A 450 -1.45 26.62 21.69
CA TYR A 450 -2.48 27.63 21.85
C TYR A 450 -3.21 27.51 23.19
N TYR A 451 -3.63 26.30 23.59
CA TYR A 451 -4.32 26.08 24.87
C TYR A 451 -3.40 26.17 26.10
N MET A 452 -2.07 26.03 25.90
CA MET A 452 -1.05 26.31 26.93
C MET A 452 -0.65 27.80 26.99
N GLU A 453 -1.23 28.65 26.14
CA GLU A 453 -0.92 30.06 25.99
C GLU A 453 0.53 30.33 25.48
N GLU A 454 1.17 29.28 24.90
CA GLU A 454 2.48 29.36 24.24
C GLU A 454 2.31 29.88 22.81
N TYR A 455 1.84 31.12 22.65
CA TYR A 455 1.42 31.70 21.39
C TYR A 455 2.52 31.74 20.29
N PRO A 456 3.80 32.06 20.60
CA PRO A 456 4.85 32.05 19.58
C PRO A 456 5.06 30.65 18.95
N ASP A 457 5.02 29.61 19.78
CA ASP A 457 5.16 28.23 19.31
C ASP A 457 3.93 27.79 18.54
N ALA A 458 2.72 28.18 18.98
CA ALA A 458 1.49 27.93 18.26
C ALA A 458 1.52 28.53 16.84
N ILE A 459 1.98 29.79 16.69
CA ILE A 459 2.15 30.44 15.39
C ILE A 459 3.09 29.62 14.51
N THR A 460 4.26 29.24 15.03
CA THR A 460 5.27 28.45 14.30
C THR A 460 4.68 27.16 13.73
N HIS A 461 3.93 26.42 14.55
CA HIS A 461 3.30 25.17 14.13
C HIS A 461 2.18 25.39 13.11
N TYR A 462 1.33 26.39 13.28
CA TYR A 462 0.27 26.68 12.32
C TYR A 462 0.83 27.18 10.97
N GLU A 463 1.88 28.01 10.98
CA GLU A 463 2.56 28.45 9.75
C GLU A 463 3.22 27.26 9.02
N MET A 464 3.83 26.33 9.77
CA MET A 464 4.37 25.10 9.19
C MET A 464 3.27 24.26 8.55
N ALA A 465 2.16 24.04 9.26
CA ALA A 465 1.00 23.30 8.72
C ALA A 465 0.43 23.99 7.47
N GLN A 466 0.35 25.35 7.47
CA GLN A 466 -0.10 26.11 6.32
C GLN A 466 0.82 25.98 5.12
N ALA A 467 2.14 25.98 5.35
CA ALA A 467 3.14 25.77 4.31
C ALA A 467 3.10 24.33 3.76
N MET A 468 2.89 23.32 4.63
CA MET A 468 2.74 21.93 4.20
C MET A 468 1.52 21.72 3.31
N CYS A 469 0.37 22.30 3.65
CA CYS A 469 -0.89 22.11 2.91
C CYS A 469 -1.59 23.46 2.68
N PRO A 470 -1.12 24.27 1.72
CA PRO A 470 -1.63 25.63 1.51
C PRO A 470 -3.13 25.71 1.26
N VAL A 471 -3.75 24.67 0.67
CA VAL A 471 -5.18 24.66 0.36
C VAL A 471 -6.07 24.55 1.61
N ARG A 472 -5.54 24.05 2.72
CA ARG A 472 -6.34 23.81 3.94
C ARG A 472 -6.58 25.09 4.74
N PHE A 473 -7.74 25.17 5.44
CA PHE A 473 -8.17 26.35 6.18
C PHE A 473 -7.87 26.29 7.68
N ALA A 474 -7.75 25.09 8.26
CA ALA A 474 -7.61 24.93 9.71
C ALA A 474 -6.37 25.66 10.30
N PRO A 475 -5.19 25.67 9.66
CA PRO A 475 -4.07 26.44 10.18
C PRO A 475 -4.34 27.94 10.24
N LEU A 476 -5.03 28.49 9.23
CA LEU A 476 -5.42 29.92 9.23
C LEU A 476 -6.43 30.23 10.34
N GLU A 477 -7.36 29.31 10.65
CA GLU A 477 -8.25 29.46 11.82
C GLU A 477 -7.45 29.44 13.12
N GLY A 478 -6.40 28.60 13.20
CA GLY A 478 -5.49 28.58 14.34
C GLY A 478 -4.75 29.91 14.53
N LEU A 479 -4.14 30.44 13.48
CA LEU A 479 -3.47 31.75 13.48
C LEU A 479 -4.44 32.89 13.85
N TYR A 480 -5.65 32.88 13.27
CA TYR A 480 -6.67 33.85 13.61
C TYR A 480 -6.99 33.86 15.13
N LYS A 481 -7.16 32.68 15.74
CA LYS A 481 -7.40 32.56 17.18
C LYS A 481 -6.24 33.10 18.02
N VAL A 482 -5.00 32.82 17.60
CA VAL A 482 -3.82 33.30 18.32
C VAL A 482 -3.74 34.83 18.27
N TYR A 483 -3.89 35.45 17.09
CA TYR A 483 -3.82 36.91 16.95
C TYR A 483 -5.01 37.63 17.64
N ASP A 484 -6.19 36.98 17.69
CA ASP A 484 -7.33 37.48 18.46
C ASP A 484 -7.04 37.45 19.98
N ALA A 485 -6.47 36.35 20.49
CA ALA A 485 -6.12 36.17 21.90
C ALA A 485 -4.99 37.11 22.35
N THR A 486 -4.01 37.41 21.48
CA THR A 486 -2.89 38.32 21.76
C THR A 486 -3.21 39.80 21.51
N GLY A 487 -4.36 40.10 20.90
CA GLY A 487 -4.76 41.45 20.54
C GLY A 487 -3.99 42.04 19.36
N ASP A 488 -3.30 41.22 18.57
CA ASP A 488 -2.58 41.66 17.37
C ASP A 488 -3.54 41.92 16.21
N THR A 489 -4.11 43.11 16.21
CA THR A 489 -5.13 43.53 15.25
C THR A 489 -4.63 43.62 13.81
N LEU A 490 -3.32 43.79 13.60
CA LEU A 490 -2.71 43.87 12.26
C LEU A 490 -2.73 42.52 11.59
N HIS A 491 -2.09 41.52 12.19
CA HIS A 491 -2.03 40.15 11.65
C HIS A 491 -3.42 39.48 11.65
N LEU A 492 -4.29 39.82 12.63
CA LEU A 492 -5.67 39.36 12.64
C LEU A 492 -6.42 39.73 11.35
N LYS A 493 -6.31 41.03 10.93
CA LYS A 493 -6.93 41.50 9.69
C LYS A 493 -6.34 40.86 8.43
N GLU A 494 -5.02 40.63 8.43
CA GLU A 494 -4.33 39.97 7.32
C GLU A 494 -4.82 38.52 7.15
N ILE A 495 -4.89 37.74 8.24
CA ILE A 495 -5.38 36.37 8.21
C ILE A 495 -6.87 36.33 7.84
N ALA A 496 -7.69 37.23 8.35
CA ALA A 496 -9.10 37.33 7.98
C ALA A 496 -9.26 37.57 6.46
N ALA A 497 -8.49 38.47 5.89
CA ALA A 497 -8.48 38.73 4.45
C ALA A 497 -8.04 37.50 3.64
N GLN A 498 -6.99 36.79 4.10
CA GLN A 498 -6.54 35.55 3.47
C GLN A 498 -7.64 34.47 3.49
N ILE A 499 -8.33 34.27 4.61
CA ILE A 499 -9.44 33.31 4.72
C ILE A 499 -10.62 33.70 3.78
N ALA A 500 -10.94 34.98 3.68
CA ALA A 500 -12.02 35.48 2.83
C ALA A 500 -11.74 35.21 1.34
N THR A 501 -10.53 35.52 0.86
CA THR A 501 -10.12 35.45 -0.55
C THR A 501 -9.70 34.05 -1.00
N LYS A 502 -9.31 33.17 -0.06
CA LYS A 502 -8.78 31.83 -0.35
C LYS A 502 -9.77 30.97 -1.13
N GLN A 503 -9.25 30.34 -2.21
CA GLN A 503 -10.02 29.40 -3.03
C GLN A 503 -10.45 28.16 -2.25
N VAL A 504 -11.70 27.77 -2.41
CA VAL A 504 -12.27 26.56 -1.77
C VAL A 504 -12.19 25.39 -2.72
N LYS A 505 -11.34 24.38 -2.39
CA LYS A 505 -11.24 23.14 -3.15
C LYS A 505 -12.41 22.19 -2.87
N VAL A 506 -12.77 22.05 -1.59
CA VAL A 506 -13.87 21.19 -1.12
C VAL A 506 -14.79 22.02 -0.25
N ASN A 507 -16.04 22.13 -0.66
CA ASN A 507 -17.04 22.89 0.09
C ASN A 507 -17.57 22.02 1.25
N SER A 508 -16.95 22.15 2.44
CA SER A 508 -17.36 21.45 3.65
C SER A 508 -18.01 22.40 4.66
N SER A 509 -18.80 21.83 5.59
CA SER A 509 -19.38 22.56 6.72
C SER A 509 -18.32 23.31 7.53
N ASP A 510 -17.13 22.71 7.72
CA ASP A 510 -16.03 23.31 8.47
C ASP A 510 -15.46 24.53 7.76
N VAL A 511 -15.19 24.45 6.46
CA VAL A 511 -14.74 25.61 5.67
C VAL A 511 -15.74 26.75 5.74
N MET A 512 -17.04 26.45 5.64
CA MET A 512 -18.08 27.48 5.75
C MET A 512 -18.15 28.07 7.15
N ARG A 513 -17.97 27.27 8.21
CA ARG A 513 -17.89 27.74 9.61
C ARG A 513 -16.70 28.70 9.80
N ILE A 514 -15.51 28.31 9.32
CA ILE A 514 -14.31 29.12 9.40
C ILE A 514 -14.51 30.46 8.68
N LYS A 515 -14.98 30.46 7.44
CA LYS A 515 -15.26 31.68 6.68
C LYS A 515 -16.30 32.60 7.34
N ARG A 516 -17.26 32.06 8.12
CA ARG A 516 -18.23 32.88 8.87
C ARG A 516 -17.64 33.48 10.14
N ARG A 517 -16.80 32.73 10.85
CA ARG A 517 -16.19 33.15 12.11
C ARG A 517 -15.16 34.26 11.93
N CYS A 518 -14.40 34.22 10.84
CA CYS A 518 -13.31 35.15 10.56
C CYS A 518 -13.74 36.33 9.65
N ARG A 519 -15.05 36.55 9.49
CA ARG A 519 -15.61 37.75 8.86
C ARG A 519 -15.81 38.85 9.91
#